data_e951816c1fae9a67ae34b4ef15b0b0ec
#
_entry.id   e951816c1fae9a67ae34b4ef15b0b0ec
#
_cell.length_a   1.000
_cell.length_b   1.000
_cell.length_c   1.000
_cell.angle_alpha   90.00
_cell.angle_beta   90.00
_cell.angle_gamma   90.00
#
_symmetry.space_group_name_H-M   'P 1'
#
loop_
_entity.id
_entity.type
_entity.pdbx_description
1 polymer ?
#
loop_
_entity_poly.entity_id
_entity_poly.type
_entity_poly.pdbx_seq_one_letter_code
_entity_poly.pdbx_strand_id
1 'polypeptide(L)'
;MSKPCPDKCNVLLIGGGGREHALAWKMSQSPKLGKLYATDCSNGGIAAFANPCEKKWDLTEIFYLCRWCDNHKIDLVVVGPEVPLTEGIADELATDTRLVFGPTKLAARIEGDKSYAKDLMRQASIPTADSRTFSEIDAAKSYLLRGLDREFEAENKTEFAE
;
A
#
# COMPACT_ATOMS: atom_id res chain seq x y z
N MET A 1 -13.35 -14.54 -21.61
CA MET A 1 -13.92 -15.52 -20.65
C MET A 1 -12.91 -15.63 -19.50
N SER A 2 -13.30 -15.29 -18.27
CA SER A 2 -12.43 -15.45 -17.10
C SER A 2 -12.13 -16.93 -16.87
N LYS A 3 -10.86 -17.27 -16.68
CA LYS A 3 -10.46 -18.64 -16.34
C LYS A 3 -11.15 -19.05 -15.04
N PRO A 4 -11.71 -20.25 -14.92
CA PRO A 4 -12.27 -20.70 -13.65
C PRO A 4 -11.20 -20.69 -12.58
N CYS A 5 -11.57 -20.26 -11.38
CA CYS A 5 -10.67 -20.26 -10.22
C CYS A 5 -10.17 -21.70 -9.99
N PRO A 6 -8.86 -21.95 -9.89
CA PRO A 6 -8.35 -23.29 -9.63
C PRO A 6 -8.82 -23.80 -8.25
N ASP A 7 -8.88 -25.12 -8.06
CA ASP A 7 -9.22 -25.73 -6.77
C ASP A 7 -8.24 -25.33 -5.67
N LYS A 8 -7.00 -25.14 -6.03
CA LYS A 8 -5.91 -24.65 -5.17
C LYS A 8 -5.17 -23.52 -5.87
N CYS A 9 -5.00 -22.39 -5.17
CA CYS A 9 -4.28 -21.21 -5.66
C CYS A 9 -2.89 -21.12 -5.01
N ASN A 10 -1.87 -20.97 -5.83
CA ASN A 10 -0.55 -20.56 -5.33
C ASN A 10 -0.53 -19.04 -5.18
N VAL A 11 -0.07 -18.58 -4.03
CA VAL A 11 -0.11 -17.18 -3.64
C VAL A 11 1.29 -16.66 -3.40
N LEU A 12 1.60 -15.48 -3.92
CA LEU A 12 2.76 -14.69 -3.56
C LEU A 12 2.33 -13.50 -2.69
N LEU A 13 2.87 -13.40 -1.50
CA LEU A 13 2.71 -12.26 -0.60
C LEU A 13 3.92 -11.33 -0.73
N ILE A 14 3.67 -10.06 -1.03
CA ILE A 14 4.70 -9.03 -1.14
C ILE A 14 4.69 -8.19 0.13
N GLY A 15 5.87 -8.07 0.75
CA GLY A 15 6.10 -7.33 1.99
C GLY A 15 6.53 -8.24 3.15
N GLY A 16 6.95 -7.62 4.26
CA GLY A 16 7.56 -8.31 5.40
C GLY A 16 7.10 -7.80 6.77
N GLY A 17 6.08 -6.94 6.82
CA GLY A 17 5.60 -6.31 8.05
C GLY A 17 4.58 -7.14 8.86
N GLY A 18 4.05 -6.53 9.91
CA GLY A 18 3.01 -7.15 10.74
C GLY A 18 1.68 -7.34 10.02
N ARG A 19 1.35 -6.47 9.07
CA ARG A 19 0.18 -6.60 8.18
C ARG A 19 0.30 -7.87 7.34
N GLU A 20 1.46 -8.09 6.74
CA GLU A 20 1.73 -9.26 5.91
C GLU A 20 1.77 -10.54 6.72
N HIS A 21 2.25 -10.49 7.98
CA HIS A 21 2.14 -11.62 8.89
C HIS A 21 0.68 -12.01 9.14
N ALA A 22 -0.19 -11.05 9.43
CA ALA A 22 -1.62 -11.31 9.65
C ALA A 22 -2.29 -11.89 8.38
N LEU A 23 -1.92 -11.39 7.20
CA LEU A 23 -2.39 -11.92 5.91
C LEU A 23 -1.90 -13.35 5.69
N ALA A 24 -0.61 -13.63 5.92
CA ALA A 24 -0.03 -14.98 5.78
C ALA A 24 -0.73 -15.99 6.70
N TRP A 25 -0.91 -15.62 7.97
CA TRP A 25 -1.64 -16.43 8.94
C TRP A 25 -3.08 -16.70 8.49
N LYS A 26 -3.79 -15.67 8.01
CA LYS A 26 -5.17 -15.87 7.57
C LYS A 26 -5.28 -16.69 6.30
N MET A 27 -4.41 -16.45 5.32
CA MET A 27 -4.38 -17.23 4.08
C MET A 27 -4.02 -18.68 4.32
N SER A 28 -3.14 -18.99 5.29
CA SER A 28 -2.73 -20.37 5.61
C SER A 28 -3.91 -21.25 6.07
N GLN A 29 -4.98 -20.65 6.57
CA GLN A 29 -6.20 -21.36 7.00
C GLN A 29 -7.17 -21.65 5.86
N SER A 30 -6.91 -21.14 4.66
CA SER A 30 -7.83 -21.31 3.53
C SER A 30 -7.71 -22.72 2.93
N PRO A 31 -8.84 -23.45 2.76
CA PRO A 31 -8.83 -24.73 2.07
C PRO A 31 -8.48 -24.60 0.58
N LYS A 32 -8.52 -23.38 0.03
CA LYS A 32 -8.15 -23.08 -1.37
C LYS A 32 -6.69 -22.71 -1.53
N LEU A 33 -5.92 -22.60 -0.46
CA LEU A 33 -4.50 -22.33 -0.58
C LEU A 33 -3.75 -23.55 -1.13
N GLY A 34 -2.97 -23.34 -2.18
CA GLY A 34 -1.95 -24.25 -2.67
C GLY A 34 -0.65 -24.04 -1.90
N LYS A 35 0.26 -23.31 -2.49
CA LYS A 35 1.50 -22.86 -1.83
C LYS A 35 1.42 -21.37 -1.54
N LEU A 36 1.91 -20.97 -0.36
CA LEU A 36 2.12 -19.57 -0.02
C LEU A 36 3.63 -19.28 -0.08
N TYR A 37 3.99 -18.26 -0.82
CA TYR A 37 5.34 -17.71 -0.90
C TYR A 37 5.33 -16.28 -0.38
N ALA A 38 6.44 -15.80 0.17
CA ALA A 38 6.62 -14.42 0.54
C ALA A 38 7.95 -13.86 0.05
N THR A 39 7.95 -12.60 -0.37
CA THR A 39 9.16 -11.90 -0.83
C THR A 39 10.12 -11.60 0.31
N ASP A 40 9.61 -11.49 1.53
CA ASP A 40 10.40 -11.24 2.73
C ASP A 40 9.94 -12.16 3.89
N CYS A 41 10.75 -13.15 4.20
CA CYS A 41 10.58 -14.06 5.33
C CYS A 41 11.54 -13.75 6.50
N SER A 42 12.11 -12.54 6.58
CA SER A 42 12.90 -12.11 7.74
C SER A 42 12.04 -11.96 8.99
N ASN A 43 10.73 -11.69 8.79
CA ASN A 43 9.73 -11.76 9.84
C ASN A 43 9.39 -13.23 10.16
N GLY A 44 9.75 -13.70 11.35
CA GLY A 44 9.53 -15.08 11.79
C GLY A 44 8.04 -15.50 11.77
N GLY A 45 7.11 -14.57 11.94
CA GLY A 45 5.68 -14.83 11.82
C GLY A 45 5.27 -15.18 10.39
N ILE A 46 5.85 -14.52 9.37
CA ILE A 46 5.62 -14.85 7.97
C ILE A 46 6.28 -16.18 7.63
N ALA A 47 7.52 -16.39 8.07
CA ALA A 47 8.28 -17.61 7.82
C ALA A 47 7.61 -18.88 8.38
N ALA A 48 6.75 -18.74 9.39
CA ALA A 48 5.97 -19.85 9.94
C ALA A 48 4.89 -20.37 8.98
N PHE A 49 4.45 -19.56 8.01
CA PHE A 49 3.32 -19.87 7.13
C PHE A 49 3.66 -19.86 5.64
N ALA A 50 4.73 -19.16 5.25
CA ALA A 50 5.10 -18.96 3.85
C ALA A 50 6.48 -19.54 3.54
N ASN A 51 6.63 -20.05 2.32
CA ASN A 51 7.91 -20.41 1.78
C ASN A 51 8.68 -19.15 1.35
N PRO A 52 9.97 -19.03 1.67
CA PRO A 52 10.76 -17.92 1.17
C PRO A 52 10.90 -18.00 -0.35
N CYS A 53 10.91 -16.86 -1.00
CA CYS A 53 11.42 -16.76 -2.35
C CYS A 53 12.93 -17.02 -2.33
N GLU A 54 13.45 -17.68 -3.35
CA GLU A 54 14.87 -18.07 -3.45
C GLU A 54 15.83 -16.87 -3.53
N LYS A 55 15.31 -15.71 -3.87
CA LYS A 55 16.04 -14.45 -4.05
C LYS A 55 15.35 -13.35 -3.25
N LYS A 56 16.13 -12.47 -2.64
CA LYS A 56 15.61 -11.19 -2.16
C LYS A 56 15.31 -10.32 -3.37
N TRP A 57 14.04 -9.95 -3.53
CA TRP A 57 13.60 -9.20 -4.68
C TRP A 57 13.90 -7.71 -4.49
N ASP A 58 14.59 -7.13 -5.46
CA ASP A 58 14.50 -5.71 -5.72
C ASP A 58 13.21 -5.50 -6.53
N LEU A 59 12.23 -4.83 -5.94
CA LEU A 59 10.92 -4.63 -6.56
C LEU A 59 10.99 -3.67 -7.75
N THR A 60 12.15 -3.08 -8.04
CA THR A 60 12.42 -2.36 -9.29
C THR A 60 12.72 -3.30 -10.46
N GLU A 61 13.12 -4.55 -10.16
CA GLU A 61 13.36 -5.61 -11.16
C GLU A 61 12.10 -6.45 -11.47
N ILE A 62 10.97 -5.80 -11.72
CA ILE A 62 9.64 -6.44 -11.85
C ILE A 62 9.63 -7.54 -12.91
N PHE A 63 10.38 -7.38 -14.02
CA PHE A 63 10.47 -8.39 -15.08
C PHE A 63 10.90 -9.77 -14.57
N TYR A 64 11.89 -9.82 -13.70
CA TYR A 64 12.36 -11.10 -13.14
C TYR A 64 11.34 -11.69 -12.15
N LEU A 65 10.64 -10.84 -11.41
CA LEU A 65 9.56 -11.28 -10.53
C LEU A 65 8.38 -11.87 -11.32
N CYS A 66 8.02 -11.27 -12.46
CA CYS A 66 7.02 -11.83 -13.38
C CYS A 66 7.40 -13.25 -13.81
N ARG A 67 8.64 -13.45 -14.29
CA ARG A 67 9.11 -14.77 -14.71
C ARG A 67 9.15 -15.78 -13.56
N TRP A 68 9.53 -15.33 -12.37
CA TRP A 68 9.50 -16.18 -11.18
C TRP A 68 8.07 -16.63 -10.87
N CYS A 69 7.10 -15.71 -10.91
CA CYS A 69 5.67 -16.01 -10.73
C CYS A 69 5.19 -17.05 -11.75
N ASP A 70 5.57 -16.91 -13.01
CA ASP A 70 5.20 -17.87 -14.07
C ASP A 70 5.78 -19.27 -13.79
N ASN A 71 7.04 -19.35 -13.43
CA ASN A 71 7.72 -20.61 -13.12
C ASN A 71 7.12 -21.32 -11.90
N HIS A 72 6.67 -20.56 -10.90
CA HIS A 72 6.05 -21.09 -9.68
C HIS A 72 4.52 -21.22 -9.78
N LYS A 73 3.94 -20.92 -10.95
CA LYS A 73 2.50 -20.99 -11.23
C LYS A 73 1.72 -20.21 -10.17
N ILE A 74 2.13 -18.97 -9.93
CA ILE A 74 1.43 -18.07 -9.01
C ILE A 74 0.12 -17.63 -9.66
N ASP A 75 -0.99 -17.92 -8.99
CA ASP A 75 -2.35 -17.55 -9.43
C ASP A 75 -2.80 -16.22 -8.85
N LEU A 76 -2.32 -15.88 -7.65
CA LEU A 76 -2.67 -14.65 -6.93
C LEU A 76 -1.43 -14.01 -6.30
N VAL A 77 -1.27 -12.72 -6.53
CA VAL A 77 -0.32 -11.89 -5.80
C VAL A 77 -1.07 -10.99 -4.83
N VAL A 78 -0.62 -10.92 -3.58
CA VAL A 78 -1.15 -10.04 -2.55
C VAL A 78 -0.07 -9.03 -2.18
N VAL A 79 -0.34 -7.75 -2.40
CA VAL A 79 0.62 -6.68 -2.13
C VAL A 79 0.22 -5.98 -0.83
N GLY A 80 1.06 -6.07 0.19
CA GLY A 80 0.80 -5.47 1.50
C GLY A 80 1.25 -4.00 1.60
N PRO A 81 2.50 -3.65 1.22
CA PRO A 81 2.99 -2.28 1.36
C PRO A 81 2.55 -1.37 0.21
N GLU A 82 2.40 -0.08 0.51
CA GLU A 82 1.96 0.94 -0.43
C GLU A 82 3.01 1.34 -1.47
N VAL A 83 4.30 1.31 -1.11
CA VAL A 83 5.38 1.78 -2.00
C VAL A 83 5.43 1.01 -3.32
N PRO A 84 5.46 -0.33 -3.35
CA PRO A 84 5.42 -1.07 -4.61
C PRO A 84 4.16 -0.79 -5.44
N LEU A 85 3.04 -0.51 -4.79
CA LEU A 85 1.78 -0.19 -5.48
C LEU A 85 1.86 1.16 -6.18
N THR A 86 2.43 2.18 -5.52
CA THR A 86 2.64 3.50 -6.13
C THR A 86 3.66 3.47 -7.27
N GLU A 87 4.55 2.48 -7.27
CA GLU A 87 5.50 2.21 -8.37
C GLU A 87 4.87 1.43 -9.53
N GLY A 88 3.71 0.79 -9.31
CA GLY A 88 2.93 0.14 -10.36
C GLY A 88 3.06 -1.38 -10.41
N ILE A 89 3.53 -2.01 -9.34
CA ILE A 89 3.74 -3.46 -9.31
C ILE A 89 2.46 -4.25 -9.63
N ALA A 90 1.27 -3.72 -9.26
CA ALA A 90 0.01 -4.38 -9.54
C ALA A 90 -0.30 -4.42 -11.04
N ASP A 91 0.00 -3.34 -11.75
CA ASP A 91 -0.24 -3.24 -13.20
C ASP A 91 0.69 -4.17 -13.98
N GLU A 92 1.93 -4.32 -13.52
CA GLU A 92 2.95 -5.15 -14.18
C GLU A 92 2.79 -6.65 -13.91
N LEU A 93 2.35 -7.03 -12.70
CA LEU A 93 2.20 -8.42 -12.34
C LEU A 93 0.87 -9.04 -12.77
N ALA A 94 -0.17 -8.22 -13.02
CA ALA A 94 -1.48 -8.70 -13.44
C ALA A 94 -1.42 -9.28 -14.85
N THR A 95 -2.03 -10.46 -15.06
CA THR A 95 -2.19 -11.10 -16.36
C THR A 95 -3.57 -11.72 -16.48
N ASP A 96 -3.92 -12.27 -17.64
CA ASP A 96 -5.17 -12.99 -17.82
C ASP A 96 -5.30 -14.23 -16.90
N THR A 97 -4.18 -14.72 -16.37
CA THR A 97 -4.13 -15.94 -15.56
C THR A 97 -3.63 -15.74 -14.14
N ARG A 98 -3.10 -14.57 -13.83
CA ARG A 98 -2.58 -14.19 -12.51
C ARG A 98 -3.27 -12.92 -12.03
N LEU A 99 -4.00 -13.03 -10.94
CA LEU A 99 -4.66 -11.90 -10.29
C LEU A 99 -3.71 -11.19 -9.34
N VAL A 100 -3.91 -9.88 -9.18
CA VAL A 100 -3.21 -9.10 -8.17
C VAL A 100 -4.22 -8.44 -7.25
N PHE A 101 -4.09 -8.67 -5.95
CA PHE A 101 -4.82 -7.97 -4.92
C PHE A 101 -4.01 -6.75 -4.47
N GLY A 102 -4.41 -5.61 -4.97
CA GLY A 102 -3.80 -4.30 -4.75
C GLY A 102 -4.33 -3.31 -5.78
N PRO A 103 -4.35 -2.01 -5.45
CA PRO A 103 -4.76 -0.98 -6.39
C PRO A 103 -3.73 -0.84 -7.55
N THR A 104 -4.22 -0.36 -8.69
CA THR A 104 -3.35 0.08 -9.79
C THR A 104 -2.47 1.27 -9.34
N LYS A 105 -1.40 1.55 -10.06
CA LYS A 105 -0.52 2.70 -9.82
C LYS A 105 -1.30 4.01 -9.67
N LEU A 106 -2.26 4.24 -10.54
CA LEU A 106 -3.09 5.44 -10.52
C LEU A 106 -3.95 5.51 -9.25
N ALA A 107 -4.56 4.40 -8.85
CA ALA A 107 -5.39 4.34 -7.64
C ALA A 107 -4.54 4.40 -6.37
N ALA A 108 -3.37 3.77 -6.34
CA ALA A 108 -2.44 3.81 -5.21
C ALA A 108 -1.91 5.23 -4.91
N ARG A 109 -1.95 6.13 -5.88
CA ARG A 109 -1.57 7.53 -5.70
C ARG A 109 -2.39 8.24 -4.62
N ILE A 110 -3.62 7.80 -4.36
CA ILE A 110 -4.48 8.37 -3.30
C ILE A 110 -3.84 8.19 -1.92
N GLU A 111 -3.12 7.08 -1.70
CA GLU A 111 -2.39 6.84 -0.45
C GLU A 111 -0.96 7.41 -0.50
N GLY A 112 -0.29 7.28 -1.62
CA GLY A 112 1.11 7.68 -1.78
C GLY A 112 1.36 9.19 -1.90
N ASP A 113 0.35 9.96 -2.31
CA ASP A 113 0.46 11.41 -2.55
C ASP A 113 -0.66 12.15 -1.78
N LYS A 114 -0.32 12.64 -0.58
CA LYS A 114 -1.30 13.34 0.29
C LYS A 114 -1.87 14.59 -0.36
N SER A 115 -1.10 15.33 -1.15
CA SER A 115 -1.58 16.52 -1.84
C SER A 115 -2.61 16.16 -2.88
N TYR A 116 -2.33 15.16 -3.70
CA TYR A 116 -3.26 14.62 -4.68
C TYR A 116 -4.56 14.12 -4.02
N ALA A 117 -4.44 13.34 -2.93
CA ALA A 117 -5.59 12.84 -2.20
C ALA A 117 -6.48 13.97 -1.67
N LYS A 118 -5.86 15.02 -1.09
CA LYS A 118 -6.59 16.19 -0.58
C LYS A 118 -7.27 16.99 -1.69
N ASP A 119 -6.64 17.13 -2.83
CA ASP A 119 -7.22 17.81 -3.99
C ASP A 119 -8.41 17.02 -4.56
N LEU A 120 -8.27 15.69 -4.66
CA LEU A 120 -9.36 14.81 -5.10
C LEU A 120 -10.54 14.84 -4.14
N MET A 121 -10.30 14.77 -2.82
CA MET A 121 -11.36 14.87 -1.80
C MET A 121 -12.08 16.22 -1.87
N ARG A 122 -11.33 17.31 -2.10
CA ARG A 122 -11.89 18.65 -2.22
C ARG A 122 -12.77 18.78 -3.47
N GLN A 123 -12.33 18.24 -4.62
CA GLN A 123 -13.11 18.22 -5.85
C GLN A 123 -14.39 17.37 -5.71
N ALA A 124 -14.32 16.26 -4.97
CA ALA A 124 -15.47 15.38 -4.72
C ALA A 124 -16.33 15.81 -3.54
N SER A 125 -16.05 16.96 -2.89
CA SER A 125 -16.76 17.46 -1.70
C SER A 125 -16.76 16.46 -0.53
N ILE A 126 -15.69 15.66 -0.41
CA ILE A 126 -15.51 14.70 0.69
C ILE A 126 -14.95 15.46 1.91
N PRO A 127 -15.63 15.43 3.08
CA PRO A 127 -15.13 16.06 4.28
C PRO A 127 -13.76 15.50 4.70
N THR A 128 -12.83 16.40 4.95
CA THR A 128 -11.47 16.03 5.37
C THR A 128 -10.85 17.19 6.15
N ALA A 129 -9.85 16.91 6.98
CA ALA A 129 -9.12 17.95 7.70
C ALA A 129 -8.47 18.96 6.73
N ASP A 130 -8.39 20.19 7.15
CA ASP A 130 -7.72 21.24 6.40
C ASP A 130 -6.28 20.86 6.07
N SER A 131 -5.85 21.26 4.89
CA SER A 131 -4.50 20.96 4.42
C SER A 131 -3.97 22.05 3.51
N ARG A 132 -2.67 22.29 3.58
CA ARG A 132 -1.94 23.13 2.64
C ARG A 132 -0.65 22.44 2.21
N THR A 133 -0.35 22.58 0.94
CA THR A 133 0.90 22.08 0.33
C THR A 133 1.82 23.26 0.09
N PHE A 134 3.10 23.10 0.40
CA PHE A 134 4.14 24.09 0.22
C PHE A 134 5.31 23.45 -0.53
N SER A 135 5.86 24.16 -1.50
CA SER A 135 7.12 23.81 -2.17
C SER A 135 8.32 24.41 -1.46
N GLU A 136 8.12 25.51 -0.69
CA GLU A 136 9.18 26.25 -0.01
C GLU A 136 9.01 26.21 1.50
N ILE A 137 10.12 25.90 2.21
CA ILE A 137 10.14 25.75 3.67
C ILE A 137 9.74 27.07 4.37
N ASP A 138 10.22 28.20 3.88
CA ASP A 138 9.95 29.50 4.52
C ASP A 138 8.49 29.93 4.37
N ALA A 139 7.84 29.53 3.27
CA ALA A 139 6.40 29.72 3.11
C ALA A 139 5.61 28.87 4.12
N ALA A 140 6.03 27.63 4.37
CA ALA A 140 5.41 26.76 5.37
C ALA A 140 5.58 27.32 6.79
N LYS A 141 6.79 27.76 7.16
CA LYS A 141 7.06 28.39 8.45
C LYS A 141 6.20 29.63 8.66
N SER A 142 6.16 30.52 7.67
CA SER A 142 5.36 31.75 7.74
C SER A 142 3.86 31.49 7.87
N TYR A 143 3.37 30.39 7.30
CA TYR A 143 1.99 29.97 7.46
C TYR A 143 1.68 29.48 8.88
N LEU A 144 2.59 28.64 9.44
CA LEU A 144 2.44 28.11 10.80
C LEU A 144 2.49 29.22 11.86
N LEU A 145 3.44 30.15 11.73
CA LEU A 145 3.53 31.28 12.67
C LEU A 145 2.25 32.11 12.68
N ARG A 146 1.71 32.45 11.51
CA ARG A 146 0.40 33.17 11.42
C ARG A 146 -0.77 32.38 11.98
N GLY A 147 -0.72 31.04 11.94
CA GLY A 147 -1.71 30.17 12.55
C GLY A 147 -1.67 30.24 14.07
N LEU A 148 -0.49 30.14 14.65
CA LEU A 148 -0.27 30.25 16.09
C LEU A 148 -0.67 31.63 16.64
N ASP A 149 -0.35 32.71 15.92
CA ASP A 149 -0.78 34.08 16.32
C ASP A 149 -2.30 34.21 16.38
N ARG A 150 -3.03 33.58 15.45
CA ARG A 150 -4.51 33.61 15.43
C ARG A 150 -5.13 32.78 16.56
N GLU A 151 -4.56 31.64 16.88
CA GLU A 151 -5.03 30.79 17.99
C GLU A 151 -4.81 31.53 19.33
N PHE A 152 -3.62 32.12 19.52
CA PHE A 152 -3.30 32.92 20.71
C PHE A 152 -4.20 34.15 20.86
N GLU A 153 -4.51 34.86 19.78
CA GLU A 153 -5.47 35.99 19.82
C GLU A 153 -6.91 35.52 20.10
N ALA A 154 -7.31 34.33 19.65
CA ALA A 154 -8.65 33.79 19.88
C ALA A 154 -8.82 33.36 21.35
N GLU A 155 -7.82 32.71 21.93
CA GLU A 155 -7.82 32.30 23.35
C GLU A 155 -7.87 33.53 24.29
N ASN A 156 -7.06 34.57 24.02
CA ASN A 156 -7.08 35.77 24.82
C ASN A 156 -8.36 36.63 24.69
N LYS A 157 -9.10 36.51 23.57
CA LYS A 157 -10.39 37.19 23.44
C LYS A 157 -11.51 36.54 24.27
N THR A 158 -11.41 35.25 24.55
CA THR A 158 -12.37 34.54 25.41
C THR A 158 -12.12 34.79 26.90
N GLU A 159 -10.89 35.06 27.32
CA GLU A 159 -10.55 35.38 28.72
C GLU A 159 -10.98 36.78 29.17
N PHE A 160 -11.20 37.73 28.26
CA PHE A 160 -11.63 39.12 28.56
C PHE A 160 -13.13 39.37 28.30
N ALA A 161 -13.93 38.35 28.05
CA ALA A 161 -15.35 38.46 27.77
C ALA A 161 -16.27 38.03 28.96
N GLU A 162 -15.69 37.76 30.13
CA GLU A 162 -16.38 37.61 31.41
C GLU A 162 -16.14 38.86 32.28
#